data_66913c4209c14b8532eb964fb3762627
#
_entry.id   66913c4209c14b8532eb964fb3762627
#
_cell.length_a   1.000
_cell.length_b   1.000
_cell.length_c   1.000
_cell.angle_alpha   90.00
_cell.angle_beta   90.00
_cell.angle_gamma   90.00
#
_symmetry.space_group_name_H-M   'P 1'
#
loop_
_entity.id
_entity.type
_entity.pdbx_description
1 polymer ?
#
loop_
_entity_poly.entity_id
_entity_poly.type
_entity_poly.pdbx_seq_one_letter_code
_entity_poly.pdbx_strand_id
1 'polypeptide(L)'
;MFTAACEVLNNIYKEEQKKECKELKEAYNDVCQETYKDPGKGYVKVEFLSDTEDMTYMENTLHHLGEEVELLVAQGVQLKDIAILVRKNRSIPLIADYFDKNTSYKIVSDEAFRLDASLAVCMIMDGLRYLSQPENRIAKAQLAAAYQNEVLHKGIDLNTLLLNGIDDYLPFDFIKEAEQLRLMPLYELMEKLFNLFQMSCIEQQDAYLCAFFDAVTEYLQSNSSELSAFITYWEEKLGSKTIPSGEVEGIRILSIHKSKGLEYHTVLLPFCDWKMENETYNHLVWCAPRQAPFSDLDIVPINYSTAMQQSIYR
;
A
#
# COMPACT_ATOMS: atom_id res chain seq x y z
N MET A 1 10.30 -14.95 -22.68
CA MET A 1 9.14 -15.55 -21.95
C MET A 1 7.88 -15.57 -22.82
N PHE A 2 7.38 -14.45 -23.33
CA PHE A 2 6.19 -14.38 -24.19
C PHE A 2 6.34 -15.21 -25.47
N THR A 3 7.49 -15.12 -26.14
CA THR A 3 7.81 -15.89 -27.36
C THR A 3 7.76 -17.40 -27.11
N ALA A 4 8.31 -17.87 -25.99
CA ALA A 4 8.27 -19.28 -25.61
C ALA A 4 6.85 -19.76 -25.28
N ALA A 5 6.03 -18.93 -24.63
CA ALA A 5 4.62 -19.23 -24.38
C ALA A 5 3.83 -19.37 -25.69
N CYS A 6 4.05 -18.48 -26.66
CA CYS A 6 3.44 -18.60 -28.00
C CYS A 6 3.88 -19.88 -28.77
N GLU A 7 5.12 -20.33 -28.57
CA GLU A 7 5.60 -21.58 -29.18
C GLU A 7 4.92 -22.84 -28.59
N VAL A 8 4.70 -22.84 -27.25
CA VAL A 8 3.96 -23.92 -26.60
C VAL A 8 2.49 -23.91 -27.06
N LEU A 9 1.86 -22.73 -27.12
CA LEU A 9 0.48 -22.57 -27.57
C LEU A 9 0.29 -23.03 -29.03
N ASN A 10 1.24 -22.78 -29.95
CA ASN A 10 1.20 -23.23 -31.34
C ASN A 10 1.09 -24.76 -31.48
N ASN A 11 1.51 -25.52 -30.48
CA ASN A 11 1.39 -27.00 -30.51
C ASN A 11 0.01 -27.48 -30.02
N ILE A 12 -0.77 -26.64 -29.41
CA ILE A 12 -2.05 -26.98 -28.75
C ILE A 12 -3.25 -26.56 -29.61
N TYR A 13 -3.13 -25.47 -30.37
CA TYR A 13 -4.27 -24.87 -31.09
C TYR A 13 -4.42 -25.35 -32.53
N LYS A 14 -5.67 -25.27 -33.03
CA LYS A 14 -6.01 -25.52 -34.46
C LYS A 14 -5.36 -24.47 -35.37
N GLU A 15 -5.26 -24.78 -36.69
CA GLU A 15 -4.55 -23.93 -37.66
C GLU A 15 -5.02 -22.47 -37.74
N GLU A 16 -6.32 -22.21 -37.56
CA GLU A 16 -6.86 -20.84 -37.54
C GLU A 16 -6.36 -20.05 -36.31
N GLN A 17 -6.31 -20.70 -35.13
CA GLN A 17 -5.80 -20.11 -33.91
C GLN A 17 -4.28 -19.90 -33.94
N LYS A 18 -3.54 -20.75 -34.70
CA LYS A 18 -2.10 -20.60 -34.95
C LYS A 18 -1.79 -19.31 -35.71
N LYS A 19 -2.66 -18.90 -36.64
CA LYS A 19 -2.47 -17.66 -37.41
C LYS A 19 -2.59 -16.44 -36.48
N GLU A 20 -3.58 -16.41 -35.60
CA GLU A 20 -3.76 -15.33 -34.64
C GLU A 20 -2.65 -15.28 -33.58
N CYS A 21 -2.14 -16.44 -33.14
CA CYS A 21 -0.95 -16.50 -32.27
C CYS A 21 0.31 -15.97 -32.98
N LYS A 22 0.42 -16.17 -34.31
CA LYS A 22 1.53 -15.65 -35.10
C LYS A 22 1.46 -14.13 -35.20
N GLU A 23 0.29 -13.57 -35.46
CA GLU A 23 0.07 -12.11 -35.48
C GLU A 23 0.41 -11.48 -34.13
N LEU A 24 0.00 -12.10 -32.99
CA LEU A 24 0.38 -11.68 -31.64
C LEU A 24 1.89 -11.75 -31.42
N LYS A 25 2.54 -12.83 -31.86
CA LYS A 25 4.00 -12.98 -31.76
C LYS A 25 4.73 -11.91 -32.58
N GLU A 26 4.24 -11.58 -33.77
CA GLU A 26 4.79 -10.53 -34.60
C GLU A 26 4.60 -9.15 -33.98
N ALA A 27 3.43 -8.87 -33.39
CA ALA A 27 3.14 -7.60 -32.70
C ALA A 27 4.02 -7.35 -31.47
N TYR A 28 4.52 -8.41 -30.82
CA TYR A 28 5.40 -8.32 -29.65
C TYR A 28 6.86 -8.75 -29.94
N ASN A 29 7.24 -8.85 -31.19
CA ASN A 29 8.57 -9.34 -31.56
C ASN A 29 9.71 -8.35 -31.21
N ASP A 30 9.40 -7.08 -31.13
CA ASP A 30 10.32 -5.98 -30.79
C ASP A 30 10.23 -5.54 -29.31
N VAL A 31 9.45 -6.25 -28.47
CA VAL A 31 9.38 -5.99 -27.04
C VAL A 31 10.62 -6.54 -26.34
N CYS A 32 11.76 -6.00 -26.70
CA CYS A 32 13.03 -6.25 -26.03
C CYS A 32 13.41 -4.97 -25.28
N GLN A 33 13.59 -5.08 -23.96
CA GLN A 33 14.06 -3.95 -23.18
C GLN A 33 15.57 -3.81 -23.40
N GLU A 34 15.99 -2.60 -23.77
CA GLU A 34 17.42 -2.28 -23.80
C GLU A 34 17.98 -2.19 -22.38
N THR A 35 19.16 -2.76 -22.20
CA THR A 35 19.85 -2.68 -20.90
C THR A 35 20.43 -1.29 -20.71
N TYR A 36 19.99 -0.56 -19.69
CA TYR A 36 20.52 0.76 -19.35
C TYR A 36 21.89 0.69 -18.67
N LYS A 37 22.14 -0.38 -17.90
CA LYS A 37 23.42 -0.66 -17.20
C LYS A 37 24.12 -1.84 -17.85
N ASP A 38 25.38 -2.08 -17.47
CA ASP A 38 26.25 -3.13 -18.02
C ASP A 38 25.52 -4.46 -18.26
N PRO A 39 25.46 -4.95 -19.48
CA PRO A 39 24.82 -6.22 -19.77
C PRO A 39 25.55 -7.38 -19.06
N GLY A 40 24.78 -8.28 -18.46
CA GLY A 40 25.32 -9.48 -17.81
C GLY A 40 25.60 -9.36 -16.30
N LYS A 41 25.32 -8.21 -15.67
CA LYS A 41 25.43 -8.06 -14.21
C LYS A 41 24.13 -8.36 -13.44
N GLY A 42 23.01 -8.60 -14.14
CA GLY A 42 21.74 -8.97 -13.51
C GLY A 42 21.65 -10.47 -13.21
N TYR A 43 20.94 -10.82 -12.13
CA TYR A 43 20.65 -12.19 -11.74
C TYR A 43 19.14 -12.38 -11.60
N VAL A 44 18.62 -13.49 -12.09
CA VAL A 44 17.22 -13.89 -11.94
C VAL A 44 17.18 -15.34 -11.45
N LYS A 45 16.50 -15.57 -10.33
CA LYS A 45 16.25 -16.89 -9.76
C LYS A 45 14.74 -17.15 -9.77
N VAL A 46 14.33 -18.32 -10.19
CA VAL A 46 12.94 -18.78 -10.12
C VAL A 46 12.92 -20.11 -9.41
N GLU A 47 12.11 -20.20 -8.34
CA GLU A 47 11.93 -21.41 -7.57
C GLU A 47 10.48 -21.84 -7.58
N PHE A 48 10.26 -23.15 -7.75
CA PHE A 48 8.93 -23.74 -7.70
C PHE A 48 8.77 -24.43 -6.34
N LEU A 49 7.85 -23.91 -5.55
CA LEU A 49 7.53 -24.42 -4.24
C LEU A 49 6.20 -25.18 -4.29
N SER A 50 6.04 -26.17 -3.45
CA SER A 50 4.81 -26.96 -3.30
C SER A 50 4.52 -27.23 -1.83
N ASP A 51 3.36 -27.77 -1.54
CA ASP A 51 3.08 -28.36 -0.22
C ASP A 51 4.07 -29.48 0.08
N THR A 52 4.51 -29.53 1.33
CA THR A 52 5.31 -30.60 1.89
C THR A 52 4.51 -31.35 2.93
N GLU A 53 5.02 -32.46 3.50
CA GLU A 53 4.35 -33.20 4.57
C GLU A 53 4.11 -32.34 5.82
N ASP A 54 5.01 -31.37 6.09
CA ASP A 54 5.00 -30.56 7.30
C ASP A 54 4.52 -29.11 7.09
N MET A 55 4.53 -28.60 5.86
CA MET A 55 4.23 -27.19 5.54
C MET A 55 3.32 -27.05 4.34
N THR A 56 2.36 -26.16 4.45
CA THR A 56 1.56 -25.72 3.29
C THR A 56 2.41 -24.88 2.34
N TYR A 57 2.00 -24.75 1.08
CA TYR A 57 2.65 -23.88 0.09
C TYR A 57 2.89 -22.45 0.62
N MET A 58 1.92 -21.93 1.36
CA MET A 58 2.03 -20.59 1.94
C MET A 58 3.14 -20.51 2.99
N GLU A 59 3.18 -21.44 3.93
CA GLU A 59 4.22 -21.50 4.98
C GLU A 59 5.60 -21.75 4.38
N ASN A 60 5.69 -22.65 3.41
CA ASN A 60 6.90 -22.95 2.68
C ASN A 60 7.42 -21.69 1.94
N THR A 61 6.53 -20.94 1.28
CA THR A 61 6.90 -19.70 0.59
C THR A 61 7.41 -18.63 1.57
N LEU A 62 6.77 -18.46 2.72
CA LEU A 62 7.20 -17.51 3.74
C LEU A 62 8.56 -17.91 4.34
N HIS A 63 8.76 -19.19 4.59
CA HIS A 63 10.03 -19.71 5.10
C HIS A 63 11.19 -19.44 4.12
N HIS A 64 10.99 -19.81 2.84
CA HIS A 64 11.98 -19.54 1.78
C HIS A 64 12.25 -18.04 1.58
N LEU A 65 11.21 -17.20 1.70
CA LEU A 65 11.38 -15.74 1.63
C LEU A 65 12.29 -15.23 2.75
N GLY A 66 12.13 -15.76 3.97
CA GLY A 66 13.01 -15.46 5.11
C GLY A 66 14.46 -15.88 4.85
N GLU A 67 14.67 -17.11 4.39
CA GLU A 67 16.01 -17.64 4.06
C GLU A 67 16.71 -16.81 2.97
N GLU A 68 15.98 -16.42 1.90
CA GLU A 68 16.55 -15.59 0.84
C GLU A 68 16.97 -14.20 1.36
N VAL A 69 16.16 -13.60 2.25
CA VAL A 69 16.53 -12.34 2.89
C VAL A 69 17.78 -12.50 3.74
N GLU A 70 17.89 -13.56 4.54
CA GLU A 70 19.09 -13.85 5.33
C GLU A 70 20.33 -14.00 4.46
N LEU A 71 20.23 -14.72 3.36
CA LEU A 71 21.32 -14.91 2.38
C LEU A 71 21.75 -13.57 1.76
N LEU A 72 20.79 -12.71 1.37
CA LEU A 72 21.08 -11.40 0.81
C LEU A 72 21.78 -10.49 1.81
N VAL A 73 21.33 -10.46 3.06
CA VAL A 73 21.95 -9.68 4.13
C VAL A 73 23.36 -10.21 4.43
N ALA A 74 23.55 -11.53 4.46
CA ALA A 74 24.87 -12.14 4.62
C ALA A 74 25.84 -11.80 3.48
N GLN A 75 25.33 -11.53 2.27
CA GLN A 75 26.10 -11.06 1.12
C GLN A 75 26.36 -9.54 1.15
N GLY A 76 25.86 -8.83 2.16
CA GLY A 76 26.08 -7.39 2.36
C GLY A 76 25.02 -6.48 1.71
N VAL A 77 23.89 -7.03 1.24
CA VAL A 77 22.78 -6.22 0.74
C VAL A 77 22.09 -5.54 1.92
N GLN A 78 21.88 -4.23 1.84
CA GLN A 78 21.22 -3.49 2.90
C GLN A 78 19.70 -3.73 2.85
N LEU A 79 19.03 -3.75 4.00
CA LEU A 79 17.57 -3.99 4.07
C LEU A 79 16.75 -3.04 3.21
N LYS A 80 17.13 -1.77 3.17
CA LYS A 80 16.48 -0.73 2.36
C LYS A 80 16.57 -0.96 0.84
N ASP A 81 17.53 -1.77 0.41
CA ASP A 81 17.78 -2.09 -1.00
C ASP A 81 17.03 -3.35 -1.45
N ILE A 82 16.31 -3.99 -0.53
CA ILE A 82 15.46 -5.17 -0.78
C ILE A 82 14.00 -4.74 -0.85
N ALA A 83 13.33 -5.14 -1.91
CA ALA A 83 11.88 -4.96 -2.07
C ALA A 83 11.17 -6.30 -2.22
N ILE A 84 10.10 -6.50 -1.47
CA ILE A 84 9.16 -7.61 -1.62
C ILE A 84 7.94 -7.09 -2.38
N LEU A 85 7.72 -7.60 -3.58
CA LEU A 85 6.58 -7.20 -4.40
C LEU A 85 5.48 -8.25 -4.32
N VAL A 86 4.26 -7.81 -4.05
CA VAL A 86 3.08 -8.67 -3.99
C VAL A 86 2.05 -8.25 -5.04
N ARG A 87 1.29 -9.20 -5.56
CA ARG A 87 0.19 -8.88 -6.48
C ARG A 87 -1.03 -8.34 -5.77
N LYS A 88 -1.32 -8.84 -4.55
CA LYS A 88 -2.51 -8.48 -3.76
C LYS A 88 -2.08 -7.98 -2.39
N ASN A 89 -2.60 -6.84 -1.97
CA ASN A 89 -2.30 -6.24 -0.66
C ASN A 89 -2.62 -7.17 0.52
N ARG A 90 -3.57 -8.10 0.37
CA ARG A 90 -3.91 -9.09 1.42
C ARG A 90 -2.74 -9.99 1.84
N SER A 91 -1.70 -10.09 1.01
CA SER A 91 -0.49 -10.87 1.35
C SER A 91 0.49 -10.07 2.22
N ILE A 92 0.36 -8.75 2.30
CA ILE A 92 1.25 -7.88 3.08
C ILE A 92 1.22 -8.22 4.57
N PRO A 93 0.03 -8.31 5.24
CA PRO A 93 -0.02 -8.65 6.65
C PRO A 93 0.56 -10.03 6.97
N LEU A 94 0.39 -11.01 6.08
CA LEU A 94 0.92 -12.37 6.25
C LEU A 94 2.46 -12.38 6.26
N ILE A 95 3.07 -11.65 5.33
CA ILE A 95 4.52 -11.53 5.24
C ILE A 95 5.04 -10.73 6.44
N ALA A 96 4.41 -9.62 6.80
CA ALA A 96 4.81 -8.80 7.93
C ALA A 96 4.76 -9.57 9.25
N ASP A 97 3.68 -10.32 9.50
CA ASP A 97 3.51 -11.15 10.69
C ASP A 97 4.56 -12.29 10.76
N TYR A 98 4.88 -12.90 9.61
CA TYR A 98 5.93 -13.92 9.55
C TYR A 98 7.30 -13.34 9.92
N PHE A 99 7.67 -12.20 9.35
CA PHE A 99 8.96 -11.56 9.63
C PHE A 99 9.07 -11.08 11.07
N ASP A 100 8.01 -10.51 11.62
CA ASP A 100 7.96 -10.06 13.02
C ASP A 100 8.16 -11.20 14.02
N LYS A 101 7.60 -12.39 13.71
CA LYS A 101 7.68 -13.57 14.60
C LYS A 101 8.95 -14.38 14.43
N ASN A 102 9.51 -14.46 13.23
CA ASN A 102 10.55 -15.45 12.91
C ASN A 102 11.90 -14.82 12.55
N THR A 103 11.97 -13.51 12.36
CA THR A 103 13.20 -12.82 11.98
C THR A 103 13.43 -11.57 12.79
N SER A 104 14.63 -11.01 12.72
CA SER A 104 14.94 -9.68 13.28
C SER A 104 14.80 -8.55 12.25
N TYR A 105 14.37 -8.87 11.02
CA TYR A 105 14.31 -7.92 9.92
C TYR A 105 12.97 -7.20 9.89
N LYS A 106 13.02 -5.87 9.89
CA LYS A 106 11.81 -5.03 9.85
C LYS A 106 11.25 -4.96 8.43
N ILE A 107 9.97 -5.28 8.28
CA ILE A 107 9.21 -5.05 7.04
C ILE A 107 8.54 -3.68 7.11
N VAL A 108 8.67 -2.93 6.03
CA VAL A 108 8.08 -1.59 5.92
C VAL A 108 7.20 -1.54 4.67
N SER A 109 5.91 -1.33 4.87
CA SER A 109 4.98 -1.16 3.76
C SER A 109 4.85 0.32 3.37
N ASP A 110 4.59 0.61 2.08
CA ASP A 110 4.32 1.97 1.63
C ASP A 110 3.12 2.61 2.36
N GLU A 111 2.19 1.79 2.83
CA GLU A 111 1.04 2.25 3.61
C GLU A 111 1.47 2.72 5.00
N ALA A 112 2.55 2.16 5.55
CA ALA A 112 3.14 2.64 6.80
C ALA A 112 3.76 4.04 6.68
N PHE A 113 4.06 4.51 5.47
CA PHE A 113 4.59 5.85 5.23
C PHE A 113 3.52 6.92 4.96
N ARG A 114 2.25 6.57 4.99
CA ARG A 114 1.17 7.54 4.83
C ARG A 114 1.07 8.41 6.07
N LEU A 115 0.69 9.66 5.88
CA LEU A 115 0.48 10.58 7.00
C LEU A 115 -0.60 10.09 7.97
N ASP A 116 -1.64 9.41 7.46
CA ASP A 116 -2.71 8.82 8.27
C ASP A 116 -2.31 7.51 9.01
N ALA A 117 -1.12 7.00 8.77
CA ALA A 117 -0.54 5.92 9.57
C ALA A 117 0.19 6.41 10.82
N SER A 118 0.49 7.71 10.90
CA SER A 118 1.14 8.31 12.06
C SER A 118 0.15 8.54 13.19
N LEU A 119 0.45 7.99 14.36
CA LEU A 119 -0.36 8.18 15.54
C LEU A 119 -0.44 9.65 15.97
N ALA A 120 0.71 10.34 16.00
CA ALA A 120 0.77 11.76 16.39
C ALA A 120 -0.04 12.65 15.43
N VAL A 121 0.04 12.39 14.11
CA VAL A 121 -0.74 13.12 13.12
C VAL A 121 -2.24 12.82 13.28
N CYS A 122 -2.61 11.55 13.49
CA CYS A 122 -4.00 11.17 13.77
C CYS A 122 -4.54 11.85 15.03
N MET A 123 -3.76 11.94 16.11
CA MET A 123 -4.15 12.65 17.32
C MET A 123 -4.40 14.14 17.07
N ILE A 124 -3.55 14.81 16.29
CA ILE A 124 -3.81 16.21 15.89
C ILE A 124 -5.13 16.29 15.13
N MET A 125 -5.34 15.41 14.13
CA MET A 125 -6.56 15.42 13.30
C MET A 125 -7.82 15.14 14.13
N ASP A 126 -7.78 14.24 15.09
CA ASP A 126 -8.90 13.96 15.98
C ASP A 126 -9.19 15.15 16.91
N GLY A 127 -8.15 15.84 17.37
CA GLY A 127 -8.28 17.11 18.07
C GLY A 127 -8.98 18.18 17.22
N LEU A 128 -8.58 18.33 15.96
CA LEU A 128 -9.21 19.26 15.03
C LEU A 128 -10.66 18.88 14.72
N ARG A 129 -10.95 17.58 14.52
CA ARG A 129 -12.32 17.09 14.29
C ARG A 129 -13.23 17.39 15.50
N TYR A 130 -12.76 17.13 16.71
CA TYR A 130 -13.52 17.44 17.91
C TYR A 130 -13.74 18.94 18.08
N LEU A 131 -12.73 19.77 17.86
CA LEU A 131 -12.86 21.23 17.93
C LEU A 131 -13.79 21.77 16.85
N SER A 132 -13.79 21.21 15.64
CA SER A 132 -14.73 21.58 14.58
C SER A 132 -16.17 21.14 14.88
N GLN A 133 -16.33 19.96 15.43
CA GLN A 133 -17.62 19.34 15.74
C GLN A 133 -17.62 18.72 17.15
N PRO A 134 -18.00 19.47 18.19
CA PRO A 134 -17.97 19.00 19.58
C PRO A 134 -18.84 17.77 19.86
N GLU A 135 -19.85 17.56 19.04
CA GLU A 135 -20.74 16.40 19.11
C GLU A 135 -20.07 15.11 18.57
N ASN A 136 -18.91 15.22 17.96
CA ASN A 136 -18.16 14.08 17.44
C ASN A 136 -17.47 13.31 18.59
N ARG A 137 -18.27 12.48 19.28
CA ARG A 137 -17.81 11.66 20.40
C ARG A 137 -16.76 10.62 19.98
N ILE A 138 -16.76 10.20 18.71
CA ILE A 138 -15.81 9.19 18.20
C ILE A 138 -14.41 9.81 18.13
N ALA A 139 -14.24 10.95 17.47
CA ALA A 139 -12.95 11.64 17.40
C ALA A 139 -12.42 11.97 18.81
N LYS A 140 -13.30 12.44 19.70
CA LYS A 140 -12.95 12.72 21.10
C LYS A 140 -12.46 11.47 21.83
N ALA A 141 -13.14 10.33 21.66
CA ALA A 141 -12.78 9.07 22.30
C ALA A 141 -11.46 8.49 21.73
N GLN A 142 -11.25 8.59 20.42
CA GLN A 142 -10.00 8.18 19.78
C GLN A 142 -8.82 8.99 20.30
N LEU A 143 -8.97 10.31 20.37
CA LEU A 143 -7.94 11.20 20.93
C LEU A 143 -7.64 10.88 22.39
N ALA A 144 -8.67 10.66 23.23
CA ALA A 144 -8.50 10.29 24.62
C ALA A 144 -7.81 8.92 24.77
N ALA A 145 -8.22 7.93 23.99
CA ALA A 145 -7.61 6.60 24.00
C ALA A 145 -6.12 6.66 23.60
N ALA A 146 -5.80 7.37 22.54
CA ALA A 146 -4.42 7.55 22.10
C ALA A 146 -3.58 8.27 23.17
N TYR A 147 -4.08 9.34 23.75
CA TYR A 147 -3.39 10.06 24.82
C TYR A 147 -3.14 9.19 26.05
N GLN A 148 -4.15 8.46 26.52
CA GLN A 148 -4.02 7.62 27.72
C GLN A 148 -3.10 6.42 27.51
N ASN A 149 -3.14 5.81 26.33
CA ASN A 149 -2.41 4.57 26.06
C ASN A 149 -0.97 4.84 25.59
N GLU A 150 -0.77 5.77 24.68
CA GLU A 150 0.52 5.97 24.03
C GLU A 150 1.38 7.05 24.69
N VAL A 151 0.75 8.04 25.35
CA VAL A 151 1.49 9.09 26.05
C VAL A 151 1.58 8.80 27.55
N LEU A 152 0.47 8.40 28.19
CA LEU A 152 0.42 8.13 29.62
C LEU A 152 0.59 6.66 30.01
N HIS A 153 0.62 5.74 29.04
CA HIS A 153 0.81 4.28 29.19
C HIS A 153 -0.16 3.61 30.18
N LYS A 154 -1.44 4.03 30.18
CA LYS A 154 -2.43 3.55 31.16
C LYS A 154 -3.25 2.34 30.69
N GLY A 155 -3.17 1.92 29.42
CA GLY A 155 -3.85 0.73 28.90
C GLY A 155 -5.38 0.79 29.02
N ILE A 156 -6.01 1.91 28.67
CA ILE A 156 -7.46 2.10 28.78
C ILE A 156 -8.18 1.57 27.54
N ASP A 157 -9.25 0.79 27.76
CA ASP A 157 -10.13 0.33 26.68
C ASP A 157 -11.11 1.41 26.22
N LEU A 158 -11.33 1.48 24.90
CA LEU A 158 -12.21 2.46 24.27
C LEU A 158 -13.66 2.39 24.79
N ASN A 159 -14.17 1.19 25.11
CA ASN A 159 -15.50 1.03 25.70
C ASN A 159 -15.61 1.72 27.07
N THR A 160 -14.57 1.63 27.86
CA THR A 160 -14.50 2.30 29.17
C THR A 160 -14.62 3.82 29.04
N LEU A 161 -13.95 4.40 28.04
CA LEU A 161 -14.02 5.84 27.74
C LEU A 161 -15.43 6.27 27.31
N LEU A 162 -16.09 5.47 26.48
CA LEU A 162 -17.44 5.79 25.99
C LEU A 162 -18.51 5.70 27.09
N LEU A 163 -18.30 4.85 28.10
CA LEU A 163 -19.24 4.64 29.22
C LEU A 163 -19.07 5.65 30.36
N ASN A 164 -17.83 6.04 30.70
CA ASN A 164 -17.50 6.78 31.90
C ASN A 164 -17.35 8.30 31.72
N GLY A 165 -17.58 8.83 30.50
CA GLY A 165 -17.35 10.25 30.25
C GLY A 165 -15.90 10.50 29.80
N ILE A 166 -15.75 11.03 28.59
CA ILE A 166 -14.45 11.13 27.88
C ILE A 166 -13.60 12.28 28.45
N ASP A 167 -14.22 13.30 29.04
CA ASP A 167 -13.55 14.54 29.46
C ASP A 167 -12.46 14.31 30.50
N ASP A 168 -12.69 13.40 31.44
CA ASP A 168 -11.74 13.06 32.51
C ASP A 168 -10.44 12.38 31.99
N TYR A 169 -10.45 11.93 30.74
CA TYR A 169 -9.33 11.25 30.11
C TYR A 169 -8.53 12.12 29.15
N LEU A 170 -8.91 13.39 29.02
CA LEU A 170 -8.21 14.39 28.19
C LEU A 170 -7.45 15.39 29.07
N PRO A 171 -6.43 16.08 28.54
CA PRO A 171 -5.79 17.17 29.30
C PRO A 171 -6.80 18.23 29.71
N PHE A 172 -6.76 18.62 30.98
CA PHE A 172 -7.68 19.62 31.54
C PHE A 172 -7.68 20.94 30.77
N ASP A 173 -6.50 21.40 30.36
CA ASP A 173 -6.36 22.66 29.62
C ASP A 173 -6.99 22.57 28.24
N PHE A 174 -6.97 21.39 27.60
CA PHE A 174 -7.63 21.16 26.30
C PHE A 174 -9.15 21.35 26.40
N ILE A 175 -9.76 20.78 27.40
CA ILE A 175 -11.22 20.90 27.62
C ILE A 175 -11.59 22.33 28.01
N LYS A 176 -10.83 22.92 28.93
CA LYS A 176 -11.08 24.28 29.44
C LYS A 176 -10.93 25.37 28.40
N GLU A 177 -9.91 25.24 27.52
CA GLU A 177 -9.57 26.23 26.48
C GLU A 177 -10.21 25.93 25.12
N ALA A 178 -11.10 24.93 25.01
CA ALA A 178 -11.65 24.47 23.74
C ALA A 178 -12.23 25.59 22.86
N GLU A 179 -12.96 26.55 23.46
CA GLU A 179 -13.52 27.70 22.71
C GLU A 179 -12.44 28.64 22.19
N GLN A 180 -11.34 28.83 22.95
CA GLN A 180 -10.23 29.66 22.49
C GLN A 180 -9.41 28.96 21.41
N LEU A 181 -9.20 27.66 21.57
CA LEU A 181 -8.50 26.83 20.58
C LEU A 181 -9.19 26.87 19.20
N ARG A 182 -10.50 26.90 19.15
CA ARG A 182 -11.27 27.01 17.90
C ARG A 182 -11.04 28.30 17.14
N LEU A 183 -10.66 29.35 17.82
CA LEU A 183 -10.43 30.68 17.21
C LEU A 183 -8.97 30.88 16.78
N MET A 184 -8.10 29.92 17.08
CA MET A 184 -6.69 30.00 16.73
C MET A 184 -6.47 29.76 15.23
N PRO A 185 -5.47 30.39 14.60
CA PRO A 185 -5.00 30.02 13.26
C PRO A 185 -4.62 28.54 13.22
N LEU A 186 -4.93 27.90 12.09
CA LEU A 186 -4.80 26.45 11.95
C LEU A 186 -3.41 25.89 12.35
N TYR A 187 -2.35 26.53 11.88
CA TYR A 187 -0.98 26.09 12.17
C TYR A 187 -0.64 26.20 13.66
N GLU A 188 -0.95 27.34 14.28
CA GLU A 188 -0.73 27.58 15.71
C GLU A 188 -1.57 26.61 16.57
N LEU A 189 -2.80 26.32 16.13
CA LEU A 189 -3.67 25.35 16.79
C LEU A 189 -3.03 23.95 16.80
N MET A 190 -2.47 23.51 15.67
CA MET A 190 -1.79 22.22 15.58
C MET A 190 -0.56 22.14 16.49
N GLU A 191 0.27 23.19 16.53
CA GLU A 191 1.41 23.26 17.46
C GLU A 191 0.93 23.24 18.93
N LYS A 192 -0.16 23.93 19.22
CA LYS A 192 -0.74 23.94 20.57
C LYS A 192 -1.25 22.56 20.96
N LEU A 193 -1.94 21.84 20.05
CA LEU A 193 -2.36 20.45 20.27
C LEU A 193 -1.18 19.52 20.49
N PHE A 194 -0.15 19.60 19.66
CA PHE A 194 1.08 18.83 19.81
C PHE A 194 1.67 18.98 21.24
N ASN A 195 1.75 20.21 21.73
CA ASN A 195 2.28 20.50 23.06
C ASN A 195 1.31 20.06 24.18
N LEU A 196 0.01 20.34 24.09
CA LEU A 196 -0.99 19.97 25.09
C LEU A 196 -1.06 18.47 25.34
N PHE A 197 -0.94 17.69 24.27
CA PHE A 197 -0.98 16.23 24.34
C PHE A 197 0.42 15.60 24.48
N GLN A 198 1.47 16.39 24.68
CA GLN A 198 2.86 15.93 24.88
C GLN A 198 3.31 14.90 23.82
N MET A 199 2.93 15.12 22.57
CA MET A 199 3.16 14.16 21.49
C MET A 199 4.63 13.90 21.18
N SER A 200 5.54 14.75 21.68
CA SER A 200 7.00 14.52 21.62
C SER A 200 7.46 13.26 22.36
N CYS A 201 6.62 12.69 23.24
CA CYS A 201 6.92 11.43 23.93
C CYS A 201 6.67 10.19 23.05
N ILE A 202 5.99 10.33 21.90
CA ILE A 202 5.67 9.23 21.02
C ILE A 202 6.86 9.00 20.09
N GLU A 203 7.48 7.84 20.20
CA GLU A 203 8.67 7.50 19.41
C GLU A 203 8.38 7.36 17.91
N GLN A 204 9.38 7.62 17.08
CA GLN A 204 9.37 7.42 15.62
C GLN A 204 8.30 8.25 14.85
N GLN A 205 7.84 9.39 15.39
CA GLN A 205 6.84 10.24 14.75
C GLN A 205 7.41 11.48 14.07
N ASP A 206 8.67 11.82 14.29
CA ASP A 206 9.27 13.10 13.86
C ASP A 206 9.20 13.32 12.34
N ALA A 207 9.51 12.29 11.54
CA ALA A 207 9.46 12.39 10.08
C ALA A 207 8.03 12.65 9.56
N TYR A 208 7.03 12.04 10.18
CA TYR A 208 5.61 12.25 9.85
C TYR A 208 5.15 13.65 10.24
N LEU A 209 5.52 14.09 11.44
CA LEU A 209 5.18 15.42 11.92
C LEU A 209 5.81 16.51 11.04
N CYS A 210 7.09 16.40 10.72
CA CYS A 210 7.75 17.33 9.82
C CYS A 210 7.03 17.39 8.45
N ALA A 211 6.80 16.24 7.84
CA ALA A 211 6.11 16.19 6.54
C ALA A 211 4.66 16.70 6.61
N PHE A 212 3.98 16.46 7.73
CA PHE A 212 2.63 16.95 7.97
C PHE A 212 2.61 18.48 8.10
N PHE A 213 3.47 19.09 8.91
CA PHE A 213 3.56 20.54 9.07
C PHE A 213 3.99 21.24 7.77
N ASP A 214 4.89 20.64 7.00
CA ASP A 214 5.26 21.14 5.67
C ASP A 214 4.04 21.14 4.73
N ALA A 215 3.29 20.05 4.71
CA ALA A 215 2.09 19.93 3.88
C ALA A 215 0.97 20.90 4.31
N VAL A 216 0.84 21.18 5.61
CA VAL A 216 -0.09 22.19 6.14
C VAL A 216 0.36 23.60 5.69
N THR A 217 1.65 23.87 5.74
CA THR A 217 2.22 25.15 5.27
C THR A 217 1.96 25.35 3.77
N GLU A 218 2.14 24.30 2.97
CA GLU A 218 1.81 24.29 1.53
C GLU A 218 0.31 24.54 1.29
N TYR A 219 -0.55 23.88 2.06
CA TYR A 219 -2.01 24.07 2.00
C TYR A 219 -2.40 25.53 2.27
N LEU A 220 -1.84 26.14 3.31
CA LEU A 220 -2.17 27.51 3.72
C LEU A 220 -1.72 28.60 2.74
N GLN A 221 -0.79 28.30 1.81
CA GLN A 221 -0.40 29.23 0.75
C GLN A 221 -1.52 29.49 -0.27
N SER A 222 -2.42 28.53 -0.46
CA SER A 222 -3.42 28.55 -1.52
C SER A 222 -4.86 28.40 -1.03
N ASN A 223 -5.07 28.10 0.26
CA ASN A 223 -6.38 27.83 0.84
C ASN A 223 -6.62 28.61 2.13
N SER A 224 -7.88 28.66 2.54
CA SER A 224 -8.25 29.30 3.80
C SER A 224 -7.81 28.46 5.00
N SER A 225 -7.59 29.15 6.14
CA SER A 225 -7.28 28.49 7.43
C SER A 225 -8.53 27.92 8.14
N GLU A 226 -9.66 27.80 7.43
CA GLU A 226 -10.88 27.26 7.99
C GLU A 226 -10.73 25.78 8.33
N LEU A 227 -11.09 25.43 9.57
CA LEU A 227 -10.88 24.11 10.13
C LEU A 227 -11.64 23.01 9.40
N SER A 228 -12.91 23.27 9.04
CA SER A 228 -13.75 22.31 8.30
C SER A 228 -13.20 22.03 6.89
N ALA A 229 -12.74 23.09 6.20
CA ALA A 229 -12.15 22.95 4.87
C ALA A 229 -10.85 22.14 4.90
N PHE A 230 -10.00 22.33 5.92
CA PHE A 230 -8.79 21.56 6.07
C PHE A 230 -9.08 20.09 6.39
N ILE A 231 -10.06 19.79 7.26
CA ILE A 231 -10.46 18.41 7.57
C ILE A 231 -10.92 17.68 6.30
N THR A 232 -11.74 18.34 5.46
CA THR A 232 -12.16 17.78 4.17
C THR A 232 -10.96 17.52 3.25
N TYR A 233 -10.04 18.48 3.15
CA TYR A 233 -8.82 18.31 2.35
C TYR A 233 -7.94 17.16 2.84
N TRP A 234 -7.83 16.99 4.16
CA TRP A 234 -7.14 15.85 4.77
C TRP A 234 -7.76 14.53 4.34
N GLU A 235 -9.07 14.39 4.45
CA GLU A 235 -9.78 13.15 4.13
C GLU A 235 -9.73 12.79 2.65
N GLU A 236 -9.78 13.77 1.78
CA GLU A 236 -9.77 13.56 0.33
C GLU A 236 -8.36 13.34 -0.25
N LYS A 237 -7.34 13.96 0.31
CA LYS A 237 -6.01 14.04 -0.33
C LYS A 237 -4.84 13.84 0.62
N LEU A 238 -4.77 14.63 1.69
CA LEU A 238 -3.53 14.75 2.45
C LEU A 238 -3.25 13.52 3.30
N GLY A 239 -4.25 12.89 3.90
CA GLY A 239 -4.08 11.72 4.76
C GLY A 239 -3.38 10.55 4.04
N SER A 240 -3.65 10.38 2.75
CA SER A 240 -3.03 9.33 1.92
C SER A 240 -1.67 9.70 1.33
N LYS A 241 -1.20 10.94 1.52
CA LYS A 241 0.12 11.40 1.06
C LYS A 241 1.20 10.63 1.83
N THR A 242 2.17 10.08 1.10
CA THR A 242 3.30 9.34 1.69
C THR A 242 4.47 10.27 1.96
N ILE A 243 5.14 10.06 3.08
CA ILE A 243 6.42 10.73 3.37
C ILE A 243 7.56 10.10 2.56
N PRO A 244 8.63 10.83 2.25
CA PRO A 244 9.81 10.27 1.60
C PRO A 244 10.41 9.14 2.44
N SER A 245 10.45 7.94 1.89
CA SER A 245 10.88 6.71 2.58
C SER A 245 12.40 6.57 2.76
N GLY A 246 13.18 7.61 2.47
CA GLY A 246 14.64 7.56 2.48
C GLY A 246 15.31 7.32 3.84
N GLU A 247 14.58 7.48 4.93
CA GLU A 247 15.12 7.44 6.29
C GLU A 247 14.71 6.22 7.13
N VAL A 248 13.80 5.36 6.61
CA VAL A 248 13.37 4.19 7.39
C VAL A 248 14.15 2.96 6.97
N GLU A 249 14.94 2.43 7.89
CA GLU A 249 15.64 1.16 7.71
C GLU A 249 14.65 0.00 7.76
N GLY A 250 14.61 -0.80 6.70
CA GLY A 250 13.76 -1.99 6.60
C GLY A 250 13.56 -2.45 5.17
N ILE A 251 13.07 -3.68 5.04
CA ILE A 251 12.71 -4.29 3.76
C ILE A 251 11.38 -3.70 3.29
N ARG A 252 11.35 -3.17 2.09
CA ARG A 252 10.12 -2.59 1.54
C ARG A 252 9.16 -3.66 1.03
N ILE A 253 7.90 -3.56 1.40
CA ILE A 253 6.84 -4.39 0.84
C ILE A 253 5.78 -3.54 0.17
N LEU A 254 5.50 -3.83 -1.10
CA LEU A 254 4.53 -3.07 -1.88
C LEU A 254 3.89 -3.94 -2.97
N SER A 255 2.78 -3.46 -3.54
CA SER A 255 2.19 -4.15 -4.68
C SER A 255 2.98 -3.88 -5.97
N ILE A 256 2.95 -4.84 -6.90
CA ILE A 256 3.57 -4.70 -8.24
C ILE A 256 3.10 -3.41 -8.94
N HIS A 257 1.84 -2.99 -8.78
CA HIS A 257 1.34 -1.76 -9.39
C HIS A 257 2.00 -0.49 -8.81
N LYS A 258 2.25 -0.48 -7.49
CA LYS A 258 2.89 0.65 -6.80
C LYS A 258 4.39 0.73 -7.07
N SER A 259 5.02 -0.38 -7.48
CA SER A 259 6.46 -0.40 -7.79
C SER A 259 6.80 0.23 -9.14
N LYS A 260 5.80 0.60 -9.95
CA LYS A 260 6.03 1.21 -11.27
C LYS A 260 6.82 2.52 -11.13
N GLY A 261 7.99 2.58 -11.78
CA GLY A 261 8.90 3.74 -11.74
C GLY A 261 9.86 3.75 -10.55
N LEU A 262 9.82 2.74 -9.68
CA LEU A 262 10.77 2.55 -8.59
C LEU A 262 11.86 1.57 -9.00
N GLU A 263 13.06 1.76 -8.48
CA GLU A 263 14.23 0.93 -8.73
C GLU A 263 14.76 0.37 -7.40
N TYR A 264 15.02 -0.93 -7.36
CA TYR A 264 15.58 -1.62 -6.20
C TYR A 264 16.76 -2.46 -6.61
N HIS A 265 17.72 -2.65 -5.71
CA HIS A 265 18.85 -3.53 -5.94
C HIS A 265 18.40 -4.99 -6.04
N THR A 266 17.52 -5.41 -5.14
CA THR A 266 16.98 -6.77 -5.10
C THR A 266 15.47 -6.74 -4.97
N VAL A 267 14.81 -7.54 -5.81
CA VAL A 267 13.35 -7.69 -5.82
C VAL A 267 13.00 -9.15 -5.57
N LEU A 268 12.19 -9.40 -4.55
CA LEU A 268 11.63 -10.71 -4.22
C LEU A 268 10.15 -10.72 -4.56
N LEU A 269 9.70 -11.74 -5.28
CA LEU A 269 8.30 -11.91 -5.73
C LEU A 269 7.74 -13.22 -5.16
N PRO A 270 7.23 -13.22 -3.92
CA PRO A 270 6.54 -14.40 -3.39
C PRO A 270 5.13 -14.54 -3.98
N PHE A 271 4.56 -15.73 -3.87
CA PHE A 271 3.18 -16.03 -4.28
C PHE A 271 2.87 -15.72 -5.75
N CYS A 272 3.76 -16.12 -6.66
CA CYS A 272 3.54 -16.02 -8.10
C CYS A 272 2.61 -17.13 -8.64
N ASP A 273 1.63 -17.53 -7.86
CA ASP A 273 0.68 -18.63 -8.09
C ASP A 273 -0.64 -18.18 -8.74
N TRP A 274 -0.73 -16.93 -9.18
CA TRP A 274 -1.95 -16.41 -9.80
C TRP A 274 -2.19 -17.06 -11.17
N LYS A 275 -3.46 -17.27 -11.46
CA LYS A 275 -3.89 -17.77 -12.75
C LYS A 275 -3.49 -16.80 -13.86
N MET A 276 -2.83 -17.32 -14.88
CA MET A 276 -2.48 -16.58 -16.10
C MET A 276 -3.67 -16.48 -17.07
N GLU A 277 -4.66 -17.35 -16.90
CA GLU A 277 -5.84 -17.40 -17.74
C GLU A 277 -6.89 -16.36 -17.30
N ASN A 278 -7.64 -15.84 -18.27
CA ASN A 278 -8.75 -14.95 -17.98
C ASN A 278 -9.87 -15.68 -17.23
N GLU A 279 -10.31 -15.12 -16.12
CA GLU A 279 -11.47 -15.66 -15.39
C GLU A 279 -12.76 -15.25 -16.10
N THR A 280 -13.77 -16.17 -16.10
CA THR A 280 -15.04 -15.99 -16.82
C THR A 280 -15.94 -14.88 -16.25
N TYR A 281 -15.55 -14.21 -15.19
CA TYR A 281 -16.34 -13.14 -14.58
C TYR A 281 -15.53 -11.85 -14.49
N ASN A 282 -16.11 -10.76 -14.99
CA ASN A 282 -15.59 -9.39 -14.91
C ASN A 282 -14.40 -9.01 -15.80
N HIS A 283 -14.06 -9.78 -16.81
CA HIS A 283 -13.07 -9.36 -17.78
C HIS A 283 -13.74 -8.91 -19.10
N LEU A 284 -13.45 -7.67 -19.48
CA LEU A 284 -13.83 -7.12 -20.78
C LEU A 284 -12.72 -7.42 -21.79
N VAL A 285 -13.09 -8.04 -22.90
CA VAL A 285 -12.22 -8.27 -24.05
C VAL A 285 -12.68 -7.38 -25.19
N TRP A 286 -11.75 -6.69 -25.84
CA TRP A 286 -12.04 -5.86 -26.99
C TRP A 286 -11.95 -6.71 -28.26
N CYS A 287 -13.06 -6.83 -28.99
CA CYS A 287 -13.17 -7.62 -30.19
C CYS A 287 -13.60 -6.78 -31.37
N ALA A 288 -13.03 -7.04 -32.55
CA ALA A 288 -13.51 -6.55 -33.83
C ALA A 288 -14.51 -7.58 -34.40
N PRO A 289 -15.82 -7.31 -34.39
CA PRO A 289 -16.82 -8.25 -34.91
C PRO A 289 -16.74 -8.33 -36.43
N ARG A 290 -16.62 -9.56 -36.96
CA ARG A 290 -16.53 -9.78 -38.42
C ARG A 290 -17.85 -10.29 -39.04
N GLN A 291 -18.91 -10.45 -38.22
CA GLN A 291 -20.16 -11.02 -38.67
C GLN A 291 -21.34 -10.07 -38.44
N ALA A 292 -22.29 -10.08 -39.36
CA ALA A 292 -23.54 -9.32 -39.19
C ALA A 292 -24.30 -9.81 -37.94
N PRO A 293 -24.99 -8.94 -37.23
CA PRO A 293 -25.28 -7.52 -37.55
C PRO A 293 -24.23 -6.53 -37.04
N PHE A 294 -23.09 -6.98 -36.48
CA PHE A 294 -22.13 -6.13 -35.78
C PHE A 294 -20.87 -5.83 -36.60
N SER A 295 -20.81 -6.28 -37.86
CA SER A 295 -19.65 -6.12 -38.76
C SER A 295 -19.26 -4.66 -39.05
N ASP A 296 -20.20 -3.73 -38.82
CA ASP A 296 -19.99 -2.29 -39.06
C ASP A 296 -19.35 -1.56 -37.87
N LEU A 297 -19.10 -2.29 -36.79
CA LEU A 297 -18.43 -1.76 -35.59
C LEU A 297 -16.94 -2.12 -35.65
N ASP A 298 -16.06 -1.14 -35.47
CA ASP A 298 -14.62 -1.35 -35.52
C ASP A 298 -14.15 -2.23 -34.35
N ILE A 299 -14.51 -1.86 -33.11
CA ILE A 299 -14.15 -2.57 -31.89
C ILE A 299 -15.29 -2.46 -30.87
N VAL A 300 -15.65 -3.57 -30.25
CA VAL A 300 -16.68 -3.62 -29.19
C VAL A 300 -16.14 -4.30 -27.93
N PRO A 301 -16.46 -3.81 -26.74
CA PRO A 301 -16.18 -4.52 -25.48
C PRO A 301 -17.21 -5.65 -25.31
N ILE A 302 -16.71 -6.86 -25.07
CA ILE A 302 -17.54 -8.01 -24.74
C ILE A 302 -17.06 -8.64 -23.42
N ASN A 303 -18.00 -9.20 -22.67
CA ASN A 303 -17.65 -9.95 -21.49
C ASN A 303 -16.99 -11.28 -21.87
N TYR A 304 -15.86 -11.58 -21.25
CA TYR A 304 -15.23 -12.89 -21.41
C TYR A 304 -16.19 -14.00 -20.93
N SER A 305 -16.40 -15.00 -21.77
CA SER A 305 -17.33 -16.09 -21.49
C SER A 305 -16.62 -17.44 -21.53
N THR A 306 -17.26 -18.48 -20.96
CA THR A 306 -16.74 -19.84 -20.94
C THR A 306 -16.51 -20.37 -22.37
N ALA A 307 -17.31 -19.94 -23.37
CA ALA A 307 -17.12 -20.30 -24.76
C ALA A 307 -15.81 -19.78 -25.34
N MET A 308 -15.25 -18.69 -24.79
CA MET A 308 -13.99 -18.09 -25.22
C MET A 308 -12.76 -18.78 -24.62
N GLN A 309 -12.93 -19.68 -23.65
CA GLN A 309 -11.81 -20.44 -23.05
C GLN A 309 -11.07 -21.32 -24.06
N GLN A 310 -11.72 -21.66 -25.19
CA GLN A 310 -11.11 -22.45 -26.26
C GLN A 310 -10.51 -21.57 -27.37
N SER A 311 -10.56 -20.25 -27.21
CA SER A 311 -10.02 -19.26 -28.15
C SER A 311 -8.64 -18.79 -27.70
N ILE A 312 -8.01 -17.96 -28.54
CA ILE A 312 -6.73 -17.29 -28.22
C ILE A 312 -6.83 -16.30 -27.06
N TYR A 313 -8.03 -15.94 -26.63
CA TYR A 313 -8.27 -15.01 -25.52
C TYR A 313 -8.31 -15.70 -24.14
N ARG A 314 -7.93 -16.99 -24.08
CA ARG A 314 -7.82 -17.77 -22.84
C ARG A 314 -6.83 -17.21 -21.83
#